data_da0fd09860360048499f1d2d8d806868
#
_entry.id   da0fd09860360048499f1d2d8d806868
#
_cell.length_a   1.000
_cell.length_b   1.000
_cell.length_c   1.000
_cell.angle_alpha   90.00
_cell.angle_beta   90.00
_cell.angle_gamma   90.00
#
_symmetry.space_group_name_H-M   'P 1'
#
loop_
_entity.id
_entity.type
_entity.pdbx_description
1 polymer ?
#
loop_
_entity_poly.entity_id
_entity_poly.type
_entity_poly.pdbx_seq_one_letter_code
_entity_poly.pdbx_strand_id
1 'polypeptide(L)'
;MDGANDARSRSKSRRDMRKESGNQLPHSKALAKVELTGDETMNGRDIIQALHAGQRVFSSAMVSTSPLWPNLVKQAGIDFVFVDTEHTPIDRQTLSWICQTYTALGLPPVVRIPCNDPFEACKALDAGAGGIIGPYLETADQVRGLVGAVKLRPLKGRRLQEALHDRQTLEPELRDYLDQRNGDKILIVNIESTPAIENLHEICSVPGLDAVLIGPHDLSCSLGIPEQYDHPKFDEAVRTIFRIAREHGVGAGCHFWLSLEREIEWSQAGGNLVMHSSDVATFSRTLKHDIEHLRKALE
;
A
#
# COMPACT_ATOMS: atom_id res chain seq x y z
N MET A 1 -7.93 -72.28 -52.59
CA MET A 1 -9.35 -72.19 -52.18
C MET A 1 -9.41 -72.01 -50.71
N ASP A 2 -9.79 -70.84 -50.42
CA ASP A 2 -10.50 -70.31 -49.24
C ASP A 2 -9.91 -70.34 -47.89
N GLY A 3 -9.67 -69.15 -47.41
CA GLY A 3 -9.29 -68.83 -46.04
C GLY A 3 -9.21 -67.33 -45.77
N ALA A 4 -10.13 -66.56 -46.34
CA ALA A 4 -10.27 -65.16 -45.88
C ALA A 4 -11.53 -65.13 -44.99
N ASN A 5 -11.25 -64.92 -43.64
CA ASN A 5 -12.21 -64.31 -42.70
C ASN A 5 -11.78 -64.62 -41.27
N ASP A 6 -10.89 -63.83 -40.74
CA ASP A 6 -10.91 -63.56 -39.29
C ASP A 6 -9.99 -62.39 -38.90
N ALA A 7 -10.28 -61.21 -39.40
CA ALA A 7 -9.55 -59.99 -39.02
C ALA A 7 -10.45 -58.78 -38.66
N ARG A 8 -11.73 -59.04 -38.34
CA ARG A 8 -12.68 -57.93 -38.05
C ARG A 8 -13.26 -57.91 -36.62
N SER A 9 -12.86 -58.78 -35.73
CA SER A 9 -13.47 -58.83 -34.37
C SER A 9 -12.55 -58.35 -33.23
N ARG A 10 -11.33 -57.89 -33.52
CA ARG A 10 -10.39 -57.40 -32.45
C ARG A 10 -10.11 -55.91 -32.43
N SER A 11 -10.78 -55.08 -33.23
CA SER A 11 -10.54 -53.65 -33.29
C SER A 11 -11.60 -52.80 -32.55
N LYS A 12 -12.62 -53.40 -31.93
CA LYS A 12 -13.67 -52.67 -31.21
C LYS A 12 -13.46 -52.56 -29.67
N SER A 13 -12.51 -53.27 -29.11
CA SER A 13 -12.34 -53.28 -27.64
C SER A 13 -11.23 -52.31 -27.11
N ARG A 14 -10.56 -51.55 -27.98
CA ARG A 14 -9.56 -50.58 -27.57
C ARG A 14 -9.95 -49.11 -27.71
N ARG A 15 -11.18 -48.81 -28.12
CA ARG A 15 -11.69 -47.42 -28.22
C ARG A 15 -12.59 -46.98 -27.08
N ASP A 16 -13.09 -47.88 -26.25
CA ASP A 16 -14.02 -47.54 -25.16
C ASP A 16 -13.38 -47.43 -23.76
N MET A 17 -12.02 -47.62 -23.64
CA MET A 17 -11.30 -47.48 -22.36
C MET A 17 -10.47 -46.19 -22.27
N ARG A 18 -10.80 -45.15 -23.07
CA ARG A 18 -10.13 -43.82 -22.97
C ARG A 18 -11.10 -42.68 -22.68
N LYS A 19 -12.22 -42.93 -22.03
CA LYS A 19 -13.17 -41.87 -21.69
C LYS A 19 -13.50 -41.73 -20.21
N GLU A 20 -12.76 -42.33 -19.30
CA GLU A 20 -12.96 -42.08 -17.86
C GLU A 20 -11.61 -42.02 -17.15
N SER A 21 -10.87 -40.91 -17.28
CA SER A 21 -9.93 -40.42 -16.28
C SER A 21 -9.53 -39.00 -16.61
N GLY A 22 -10.50 -38.11 -16.74
CA GLY A 22 -10.33 -36.68 -16.73
C GLY A 22 -10.48 -36.17 -15.31
N ASN A 23 -9.63 -36.64 -14.36
CA ASN A 23 -9.52 -36.06 -13.06
C ASN A 23 -8.66 -34.79 -13.20
N GLN A 24 -9.30 -33.68 -13.62
CA GLN A 24 -8.68 -32.37 -13.57
C GLN A 24 -8.54 -32.00 -12.11
N LEU A 25 -7.29 -31.86 -11.69
CA LEU A 25 -6.92 -31.36 -10.36
C LEU A 25 -7.66 -30.04 -10.05
N PRO A 26 -8.15 -29.86 -8.81
CA PRO A 26 -8.94 -28.66 -8.42
C PRO A 26 -8.23 -27.33 -8.66
N HIS A 27 -6.91 -27.32 -8.79
CA HIS A 27 -6.10 -26.11 -8.97
C HIS A 27 -6.32 -25.37 -10.31
N SER A 28 -6.78 -26.01 -11.36
CA SER A 28 -7.04 -25.31 -12.63
C SER A 28 -8.36 -24.53 -12.63
N LYS A 29 -9.26 -24.79 -11.68
CA LYS A 29 -10.51 -24.04 -11.52
C LYS A 29 -10.42 -22.86 -10.57
N ALA A 30 -9.43 -22.82 -9.69
CA ALA A 30 -9.25 -21.71 -8.74
C ALA A 30 -8.62 -20.46 -9.38
N LEU A 31 -8.03 -20.58 -10.58
CA LEU A 31 -7.57 -19.46 -11.40
C LEU A 31 -8.59 -19.03 -12.47
N ALA A 32 -9.82 -19.55 -12.42
CA ALA A 32 -10.88 -19.10 -13.28
C ALA A 32 -11.34 -17.71 -12.85
N LYS A 33 -10.82 -16.69 -13.57
CA LYS A 33 -11.40 -15.36 -13.78
C LYS A 33 -12.23 -14.84 -12.59
N VAL A 34 -11.56 -14.17 -11.67
CA VAL A 34 -12.17 -13.01 -11.04
C VAL A 34 -12.26 -11.96 -12.16
N GLU A 35 -13.42 -11.82 -12.76
CA GLU A 35 -13.73 -10.66 -13.59
C GLU A 35 -13.77 -9.47 -12.65
N LEU A 36 -12.62 -8.78 -12.53
CA LEU A 36 -12.57 -7.48 -11.93
C LEU A 36 -13.33 -6.54 -12.88
N THR A 37 -14.49 -6.12 -12.45
CA THR A 37 -15.27 -5.06 -13.08
C THR A 37 -14.51 -3.76 -12.87
N GLY A 38 -13.91 -3.20 -13.90
CA GLY A 38 -13.34 -1.86 -13.93
C GLY A 38 -11.82 -1.87 -13.97
N ASP A 39 -11.27 -1.62 -15.14
CA ASP A 39 -9.83 -1.44 -15.42
C ASP A 39 -9.40 0.03 -15.14
N GLU A 40 -10.03 0.73 -14.20
CA GLU A 40 -9.69 2.10 -13.82
C GLU A 40 -8.78 2.07 -12.59
N THR A 41 -7.46 2.03 -12.85
CA THR A 41 -6.45 2.27 -11.82
C THR A 41 -6.45 3.74 -11.42
N MET A 42 -6.48 4.02 -10.11
CA MET A 42 -6.38 5.37 -9.58
C MET A 42 -4.96 5.92 -9.83
N ASN A 43 -4.86 7.14 -10.31
CA ASN A 43 -3.58 7.85 -10.32
C ASN A 43 -3.37 8.59 -8.97
N GLY A 44 -2.19 9.19 -8.77
CA GLY A 44 -1.90 9.85 -7.50
C GLY A 44 -2.86 10.99 -7.14
N ARG A 45 -3.39 11.74 -8.12
CA ARG A 45 -4.40 12.79 -7.88
C ARG A 45 -5.73 12.20 -7.43
N ASP A 46 -6.15 11.10 -8.05
CA ASP A 46 -7.40 10.41 -7.69
C ASP A 46 -7.31 9.88 -6.26
N ILE A 47 -6.16 9.30 -5.87
CA ILE A 47 -5.89 8.82 -4.52
C ILE A 47 -5.95 9.96 -3.50
N ILE A 48 -5.28 11.09 -3.78
CA ILE A 48 -5.31 12.28 -2.91
C ILE A 48 -6.74 12.78 -2.74
N GLN A 49 -7.50 12.91 -3.82
CA GLN A 49 -8.90 13.35 -3.77
C GLN A 49 -9.77 12.37 -2.98
N ALA A 50 -9.60 11.07 -3.19
CA ALA A 50 -10.32 10.04 -2.45
C ALA A 50 -10.04 10.10 -0.94
N LEU A 51 -8.76 10.23 -0.55
CA LEU A 51 -8.36 10.37 0.85
C LEU A 51 -8.99 11.60 1.51
N HIS A 52 -8.92 12.76 0.86
CA HIS A 52 -9.51 14.00 1.38
C HIS A 52 -11.04 13.93 1.44
N ALA A 53 -11.69 13.30 0.45
CA ALA A 53 -13.13 13.10 0.41
C ALA A 53 -13.65 12.03 1.40
N GLY A 54 -12.78 11.32 2.11
CA GLY A 54 -13.15 10.23 3.01
C GLY A 54 -13.50 8.92 2.30
N GLN A 55 -13.22 8.81 1.01
CA GLN A 55 -13.36 7.56 0.28
C GLN A 55 -12.23 6.60 0.66
N ARG A 56 -12.51 5.31 0.66
CA ARG A 56 -11.52 4.29 1.01
C ARG A 56 -10.50 4.10 -0.10
N VAL A 57 -9.24 4.03 0.31
CA VAL A 57 -8.08 3.73 -0.53
C VAL A 57 -7.39 2.50 0.06
N PHE A 58 -7.08 1.52 -0.78
CA PHE A 58 -6.52 0.24 -0.37
C PHE A 58 -5.07 0.10 -0.81
N SER A 59 -4.23 -0.41 0.07
CA SER A 59 -2.81 -0.64 -0.21
C SER A 59 -2.28 -1.85 0.57
N SER A 60 -1.10 -2.31 0.17
CA SER A 60 -0.34 -3.34 0.89
C SER A 60 1.16 -3.04 0.80
N ALA A 61 1.92 -3.48 1.81
CA ALA A 61 3.36 -3.31 1.82
C ALA A 61 4.06 -4.34 0.93
N MET A 62 5.05 -3.87 0.16
CA MET A 62 5.91 -4.69 -0.68
C MET A 62 7.34 -4.64 -0.16
N VAL A 63 7.82 -5.76 0.37
CA VAL A 63 9.20 -5.93 0.85
C VAL A 63 10.02 -6.80 -0.11
N SER A 64 9.39 -7.63 -0.94
CA SER A 64 10.06 -8.40 -1.96
C SER A 64 10.45 -7.54 -3.15
N THR A 65 11.70 -7.64 -3.58
CA THR A 65 12.22 -6.98 -4.78
C THR A 65 12.09 -7.83 -6.04
N SER A 66 11.46 -9.00 -5.96
CA SER A 66 11.31 -9.92 -7.10
C SER A 66 10.43 -9.31 -8.20
N PRO A 67 10.86 -9.35 -9.48
CA PRO A 67 10.11 -8.80 -10.60
C PRO A 67 8.82 -9.59 -10.91
N LEU A 68 8.56 -10.69 -10.22
CA LEU A 68 7.31 -11.45 -10.37
C LEU A 68 6.12 -10.81 -9.64
N TRP A 69 6.37 -10.06 -8.56
CA TRP A 69 5.33 -9.48 -7.72
C TRP A 69 4.47 -8.42 -8.39
N PRO A 70 5.00 -7.45 -9.17
CA PRO A 70 4.21 -6.33 -9.64
C PRO A 70 2.91 -6.72 -10.39
N ASN A 71 2.98 -7.71 -11.28
CA ASN A 71 1.79 -8.18 -12.00
C ASN A 71 0.77 -8.90 -11.09
N LEU A 72 1.24 -9.64 -10.08
CA LEU A 72 0.38 -10.31 -9.12
C LEU A 72 -0.32 -9.29 -8.21
N VAL A 73 0.43 -8.30 -7.76
CA VAL A 73 -0.07 -7.23 -6.89
C VAL A 73 -1.11 -6.36 -7.62
N LYS A 74 -0.86 -6.03 -8.89
CA LYS A 74 -1.86 -5.31 -9.70
C LYS A 74 -3.20 -6.08 -9.76
N GLN A 75 -3.16 -7.40 -9.88
CA GLN A 75 -4.35 -8.24 -9.92
C GLN A 75 -5.10 -8.33 -8.56
N ALA A 76 -4.46 -7.92 -7.45
CA ALA A 76 -5.12 -7.88 -6.15
C ALA A 76 -6.11 -6.72 -5.98
N GLY A 77 -6.12 -5.74 -6.90
CA GLY A 77 -7.08 -4.63 -6.89
C GLY A 77 -6.79 -3.56 -5.83
N ILE A 78 -5.52 -3.39 -5.45
CA ILE A 78 -5.10 -2.27 -4.57
C ILE A 78 -4.89 -1.01 -5.40
N ASP A 79 -5.02 0.15 -4.76
CA ASP A 79 -4.97 1.47 -5.42
C ASP A 79 -3.54 1.99 -5.55
N PHE A 80 -2.64 1.65 -4.61
CA PHE A 80 -1.21 1.96 -4.67
C PHE A 80 -0.39 0.91 -3.92
N VAL A 81 0.92 0.87 -4.14
CA VAL A 81 1.83 0.00 -3.38
C VAL A 81 2.62 0.82 -2.37
N PHE A 82 2.73 0.30 -1.15
CA PHE A 82 3.65 0.79 -0.15
C PHE A 82 4.99 0.06 -0.28
N VAL A 83 6.06 0.78 -0.62
CA VAL A 83 7.42 0.27 -0.71
C VAL A 83 8.20 0.71 0.51
N ASP A 84 8.67 -0.24 1.31
CA ASP A 84 9.35 0.05 2.57
C ASP A 84 10.87 0.09 2.40
N THR A 85 11.50 1.24 2.61
CA THR A 85 12.96 1.40 2.62
C THR A 85 13.52 1.71 4.02
N GLU A 86 12.66 1.74 5.04
CA GLU A 86 13.07 1.88 6.42
C GLU A 86 13.51 0.54 7.02
N HIS A 87 12.68 -0.49 6.91
CA HIS A 87 12.94 -1.82 7.47
C HIS A 87 13.35 -2.86 6.42
N THR A 88 13.46 -2.46 5.15
CA THR A 88 13.87 -3.34 4.06
C THR A 88 15.13 -2.79 3.38
N PRO A 89 16.21 -3.58 3.25
CA PRO A 89 17.47 -3.12 2.68
C PRO A 89 17.40 -3.03 1.15
N ILE A 90 16.66 -2.05 0.64
CA ILE A 90 16.52 -1.78 -0.79
C ILE A 90 17.53 -0.69 -1.19
N ASP A 91 18.46 -1.02 -2.09
CA ASP A 91 19.38 -0.03 -2.65
C ASP A 91 18.67 0.90 -3.66
N ARG A 92 19.31 2.03 -3.99
CA ARG A 92 18.70 3.07 -4.84
C ARG A 92 18.40 2.61 -6.26
N GLN A 93 19.22 1.74 -6.82
CA GLN A 93 19.00 1.24 -8.18
C GLN A 93 17.82 0.29 -8.20
N THR A 94 17.76 -0.62 -7.24
CA THR A 94 16.62 -1.54 -7.04
C THR A 94 15.34 -0.76 -6.78
N LEU A 95 15.38 0.27 -5.91
CA LEU A 95 14.23 1.15 -5.67
C LEU A 95 13.73 1.81 -6.96
N SER A 96 14.65 2.32 -7.79
CA SER A 96 14.26 2.92 -9.06
C SER A 96 13.58 1.92 -10.00
N TRP A 97 14.10 0.70 -10.11
CA TRP A 97 13.46 -0.35 -10.90
C TRP A 97 12.05 -0.70 -10.38
N ILE A 98 11.89 -0.82 -9.06
CA ILE A 98 10.60 -1.08 -8.42
C ILE A 98 9.61 0.04 -8.76
N CYS A 99 9.99 1.30 -8.50
CA CYS A 99 9.14 2.45 -8.75
C CYS A 99 8.72 2.55 -10.22
N GLN A 100 9.67 2.42 -11.15
CA GLN A 100 9.37 2.48 -12.59
C GLN A 100 8.46 1.34 -13.03
N THR A 101 8.66 0.13 -12.50
CA THR A 101 7.83 -1.03 -12.85
C THR A 101 6.39 -0.85 -12.39
N TYR A 102 6.16 -0.47 -11.13
CA TYR A 102 4.79 -0.25 -10.63
C TYR A 102 4.12 0.94 -11.33
N THR A 103 4.85 2.02 -11.58
CA THR A 103 4.33 3.17 -12.35
C THR A 103 3.91 2.76 -13.76
N ALA A 104 4.71 1.94 -14.46
CA ALA A 104 4.37 1.44 -15.79
C ALA A 104 3.12 0.54 -15.79
N LEU A 105 2.79 -0.10 -14.67
CA LEU A 105 1.57 -0.87 -14.47
C LEU A 105 0.35 -0.01 -14.07
N GLY A 106 0.51 1.31 -13.92
CA GLY A 106 -0.54 2.22 -13.45
C GLY A 106 -0.83 2.09 -11.96
N LEU A 107 0.11 1.61 -11.16
CA LEU A 107 -0.02 1.42 -9.72
C LEU A 107 1.01 2.31 -9.01
N PRO A 108 0.63 3.47 -8.43
CA PRO A 108 1.57 4.41 -7.84
C PRO A 108 2.40 3.79 -6.70
N PRO A 109 3.76 3.80 -6.76
CA PRO A 109 4.59 3.36 -5.65
C PRO A 109 4.76 4.50 -4.63
N VAL A 110 4.27 4.33 -3.41
CA VAL A 110 4.47 5.25 -2.28
C VAL A 110 5.57 4.67 -1.40
N VAL A 111 6.67 5.41 -1.26
CA VAL A 111 7.90 4.94 -0.63
C VAL A 111 8.00 5.45 0.80
N ARG A 112 8.12 4.55 1.78
CA ARG A 112 8.53 4.94 3.13
C ARG A 112 10.04 5.15 3.14
N ILE A 113 10.44 6.38 3.43
CA ILE A 113 11.84 6.77 3.54
C ILE A 113 12.44 6.30 4.87
N PRO A 114 13.77 6.08 4.96
CA PRO A 114 14.39 5.51 6.15
C PRO A 114 14.42 6.44 7.37
N CYS A 115 14.23 7.72 7.17
CA CYS A 115 14.17 8.72 8.24
C CYS A 115 13.43 9.96 7.75
N ASN A 116 12.99 10.81 8.69
CA ASN A 116 12.32 12.08 8.38
C ASN A 116 13.33 13.13 7.85
N ASP A 117 13.85 12.87 6.64
CA ASP A 117 14.79 13.76 5.94
C ASP A 117 14.21 14.15 4.56
N PRO A 118 13.94 15.46 4.31
CA PRO A 118 13.52 15.94 2.99
C PRO A 118 14.42 15.53 1.84
N PHE A 119 15.72 15.31 2.06
CA PHE A 119 16.64 14.83 1.03
C PHE A 119 16.38 13.35 0.66
N GLU A 120 16.05 12.50 1.64
CA GLU A 120 15.65 11.12 1.36
C GLU A 120 14.32 11.08 0.59
N ALA A 121 13.37 11.96 0.92
CA ALA A 121 12.14 12.12 0.13
C ALA A 121 12.43 12.53 -1.32
N CYS A 122 13.32 13.51 -1.54
CA CYS A 122 13.74 13.90 -2.90
C CYS A 122 14.38 12.73 -3.67
N LYS A 123 15.24 11.93 -3.02
CA LYS A 123 15.90 10.77 -3.66
C LYS A 123 14.88 9.70 -4.08
N ALA A 124 13.89 9.41 -3.23
CA ALA A 124 12.84 8.45 -3.56
C ALA A 124 11.97 8.94 -4.73
N LEU A 125 11.62 10.23 -4.74
CA LEU A 125 10.87 10.84 -5.85
C LEU A 125 11.67 10.86 -7.15
N ASP A 126 12.99 11.08 -7.09
CA ASP A 126 13.88 11.00 -8.26
C ASP A 126 14.05 9.56 -8.76
N ALA A 127 13.91 8.56 -7.87
CA ALA A 127 13.84 7.15 -8.26
C ALA A 127 12.52 6.78 -8.96
N GLY A 128 11.51 7.64 -8.94
CA GLY A 128 10.21 7.42 -9.59
C GLY A 128 9.06 7.16 -8.63
N ALA A 129 9.22 7.44 -7.33
CA ALA A 129 8.12 7.30 -6.38
C ALA A 129 6.92 8.18 -6.75
N GLY A 130 5.72 7.64 -6.62
CA GLY A 130 4.44 8.33 -6.74
C GLY A 130 4.04 9.08 -5.47
N GLY A 131 4.72 8.83 -4.37
CA GLY A 131 4.50 9.49 -3.08
C GLY A 131 5.53 9.07 -2.04
N ILE A 132 5.40 9.68 -0.86
CA ILE A 132 6.31 9.47 0.29
C ILE A 132 5.48 9.12 1.52
N ILE A 133 5.97 8.16 2.31
CA ILE A 133 5.59 7.97 3.70
C ILE A 133 6.77 8.43 4.55
N GLY A 134 6.55 9.46 5.39
CA GLY A 134 7.54 9.95 6.35
C GLY A 134 7.39 9.27 7.71
N PRO A 135 8.42 8.57 8.22
CA PRO A 135 8.40 7.99 9.56
C PRO A 135 8.76 9.02 10.65
N TYR A 136 8.46 8.71 11.90
CA TYR A 136 8.93 9.42 13.09
C TYR A 136 8.65 10.93 13.12
N LEU A 137 7.43 11.35 12.80
CA LEU A 137 7.04 12.75 12.85
C LEU A 137 6.24 13.05 14.12
N GLU A 138 6.66 14.09 14.84
CA GLU A 138 6.01 14.54 16.07
C GLU A 138 5.59 16.02 16.02
N THR A 139 5.99 16.76 14.98
CA THR A 139 5.72 18.20 14.88
C THR A 139 5.29 18.63 13.49
N ALA A 140 4.50 19.71 13.42
CA ALA A 140 4.08 20.32 12.16
C ALA A 140 5.28 20.81 11.31
N ASP A 141 6.38 21.24 11.93
CA ASP A 141 7.58 21.69 11.20
C ASP A 141 8.27 20.54 10.46
N GLN A 142 8.31 19.34 11.05
CA GLN A 142 8.80 18.15 10.37
C GLN A 142 7.94 17.82 9.15
N VAL A 143 6.61 17.92 9.28
CA VAL A 143 5.69 17.73 8.15
C VAL A 143 5.91 18.78 7.06
N ARG A 144 6.07 20.07 7.42
CA ARG A 144 6.38 21.15 6.46
C ARG A 144 7.67 20.86 5.67
N GLY A 145 8.70 20.30 6.34
CA GLY A 145 9.92 19.86 5.65
C GLY A 145 9.63 18.87 4.53
N LEU A 146 8.83 17.85 4.80
CA LEU A 146 8.43 16.86 3.79
C LEU A 146 7.49 17.44 2.73
N VAL A 147 6.56 18.33 3.09
CA VAL A 147 5.73 19.05 2.11
C VAL A 147 6.62 19.81 1.13
N GLY A 148 7.67 20.48 1.60
CA GLY A 148 8.65 21.15 0.74
C GLY A 148 9.28 20.22 -0.29
N ALA A 149 9.68 19.03 0.15
CA ALA A 149 10.30 18.02 -0.71
C ALA A 149 9.32 17.37 -1.69
N VAL A 150 8.06 17.13 -1.28
CA VAL A 150 7.07 16.38 -2.06
C VAL A 150 6.24 17.28 -2.97
N LYS A 151 5.76 18.41 -2.45
CA LYS A 151 4.78 19.27 -3.13
C LYS A 151 5.39 20.52 -3.80
N LEU A 152 6.57 20.99 -3.31
CA LEU A 152 7.13 22.28 -3.74
C LEU A 152 8.45 22.17 -4.48
N ARG A 153 8.95 20.96 -4.78
CA ARG A 153 10.17 20.85 -5.60
C ARG A 153 9.93 21.38 -7.02
N PRO A 154 10.92 22.06 -7.60
CA PRO A 154 12.32 22.12 -7.19
C PRO A 154 12.70 23.33 -6.33
N LEU A 155 11.76 23.99 -5.65
CA LEU A 155 12.07 25.14 -4.79
C LEU A 155 13.09 24.78 -3.70
N LYS A 156 13.96 25.73 -3.38
CA LYS A 156 15.01 25.59 -2.35
C LYS A 156 15.24 26.92 -1.63
N GLY A 157 15.95 26.85 -0.49
CA GLY A 157 16.39 28.02 0.27
C GLY A 157 15.25 28.97 0.63
N ARG A 158 15.51 30.28 0.52
CA ARG A 158 14.55 31.31 0.92
C ARG A 158 13.22 31.18 0.15
N ARG A 159 13.25 30.88 -1.12
CA ARG A 159 12.04 30.75 -1.94
C ARG A 159 11.14 29.61 -1.48
N LEU A 160 11.72 28.49 -1.05
CA LEU A 160 10.98 27.38 -0.46
C LEU A 160 10.36 27.80 0.89
N GLN A 161 11.11 28.50 1.74
CA GLN A 161 10.60 28.96 3.04
C GLN A 161 9.43 29.94 2.90
N GLU A 162 9.53 30.88 1.96
CA GLU A 162 8.43 31.80 1.60
C GLU A 162 7.17 31.02 1.17
N ALA A 163 7.34 30.04 0.27
CA ALA A 163 6.24 29.19 -0.24
C ALA A 163 5.62 28.28 0.82
N LEU A 164 6.40 27.78 1.78
CA LEU A 164 5.93 26.99 2.92
C LEU A 164 5.13 27.85 3.91
N HIS A 165 5.49 29.12 4.06
CA HIS A 165 4.75 30.05 4.91
C HIS A 165 3.45 30.48 4.26
N ASP A 166 3.51 30.92 3.00
CA ASP A 166 2.34 31.31 2.21
C ASP A 166 2.58 31.04 0.73
N ARG A 167 1.88 30.04 0.19
CA ARG A 167 1.97 29.65 -1.22
C ARG A 167 1.48 30.73 -2.19
N GLN A 168 0.66 31.67 -1.73
CA GLN A 168 0.17 32.78 -2.54
C GLN A 168 1.25 33.81 -2.86
N THR A 169 2.40 33.77 -2.15
CA THR A 169 3.57 34.62 -2.46
C THR A 169 4.27 34.22 -3.76
N LEU A 170 3.97 33.03 -4.29
CA LEU A 170 4.52 32.58 -5.58
C LEU A 170 3.74 33.20 -6.75
N GLU A 171 4.44 33.46 -7.85
CA GLU A 171 3.84 33.88 -9.12
C GLU A 171 2.85 32.80 -9.63
N PRO A 172 1.75 33.21 -10.29
CA PRO A 172 0.77 32.25 -10.80
C PRO A 172 1.37 31.14 -11.66
N GLU A 173 2.26 31.51 -12.59
CA GLU A 173 2.91 30.56 -13.51
C GLU A 173 3.78 29.55 -12.76
N LEU A 174 4.42 29.95 -11.66
CA LEU A 174 5.22 29.06 -10.84
C LEU A 174 4.33 28.11 -10.04
N ARG A 175 3.21 28.58 -9.51
CA ARG A 175 2.22 27.74 -8.82
C ARG A 175 1.67 26.67 -9.76
N ASP A 176 1.27 27.05 -10.97
CA ASP A 176 0.75 26.13 -11.99
C ASP A 176 1.80 25.08 -12.38
N TYR A 177 3.05 25.48 -12.55
CA TYR A 177 4.17 24.56 -12.80
C TYR A 177 4.35 23.55 -11.67
N LEU A 178 4.34 24.01 -10.41
CA LEU A 178 4.49 23.13 -9.25
C LEU A 178 3.30 22.16 -9.12
N ASP A 179 2.08 22.58 -9.40
CA ASP A 179 0.88 21.76 -9.39
C ASP A 179 0.85 20.72 -10.51
N GLN A 180 1.31 21.08 -11.69
CA GLN A 180 1.46 20.14 -12.80
C GLN A 180 2.52 19.08 -12.49
N ARG A 181 3.62 19.48 -11.86
CA ARG A 181 4.76 18.62 -11.59
C ARG A 181 4.57 17.69 -10.39
N ASN A 182 3.96 18.19 -9.33
CA ASN A 182 3.94 17.51 -8.03
C ASN A 182 2.52 17.26 -7.48
N GLY A 183 1.49 17.71 -8.17
CA GLY A 183 0.12 17.61 -7.66
C GLY A 183 -0.44 16.18 -7.62
N ASP A 184 0.26 15.23 -8.23
CA ASP A 184 0.00 13.79 -8.18
C ASP A 184 0.85 13.05 -7.12
N LYS A 185 1.77 13.75 -6.43
CA LYS A 185 2.66 13.14 -5.44
C LYS A 185 1.97 13.06 -4.08
N ILE A 186 1.80 11.84 -3.57
CA ILE A 186 1.13 11.57 -2.30
C ILE A 186 2.10 11.83 -1.15
N LEU A 187 1.64 12.49 -0.08
CA LEU A 187 2.38 12.62 1.18
C LEU A 187 1.58 12.01 2.32
N ILE A 188 2.11 10.96 2.90
CA ILE A 188 1.63 10.30 4.10
C ILE A 188 2.66 10.49 5.20
N VAL A 189 2.24 10.66 6.45
CA VAL A 189 3.16 10.69 7.61
C VAL A 189 2.73 9.69 8.67
N ASN A 190 3.70 9.03 9.29
CA ASN A 190 3.41 8.10 10.36
C ASN A 190 3.14 8.83 11.68
N ILE A 191 2.11 8.38 12.39
CA ILE A 191 1.77 8.79 13.77
C ILE A 191 2.02 7.58 14.65
N GLU A 192 3.14 7.59 15.37
CA GLU A 192 3.72 6.42 16.04
C GLU A 192 4.08 6.67 17.50
N SER A 193 3.80 7.88 18.01
CA SER A 193 4.15 8.25 19.37
C SER A 193 3.09 9.09 20.06
N THR A 194 3.11 9.11 21.39
CA THR A 194 2.21 9.96 22.19
C THR A 194 2.42 11.45 21.92
N PRO A 195 3.66 11.97 21.75
CA PRO A 195 3.87 13.37 21.34
C PRO A 195 3.28 13.69 19.96
N ALA A 196 3.31 12.74 19.01
CA ALA A 196 2.68 12.93 17.72
C ALA A 196 1.14 13.05 17.84
N ILE A 197 0.51 12.28 18.75
CA ILE A 197 -0.93 12.39 19.03
C ILE A 197 -1.24 13.73 19.70
N GLU A 198 -0.43 14.19 20.65
CA GLU A 198 -0.60 15.48 21.33
C GLU A 198 -0.56 16.66 20.34
N ASN A 199 0.31 16.59 19.34
CA ASN A 199 0.49 17.60 18.30
C ASN A 199 -0.34 17.38 17.04
N LEU A 200 -1.26 16.40 17.04
CA LEU A 200 -1.91 15.91 15.82
C LEU A 200 -2.76 16.97 15.10
N HIS A 201 -3.42 17.87 15.82
CA HIS A 201 -4.16 18.97 15.22
C HIS A 201 -3.22 19.92 14.43
N GLU A 202 -2.05 20.21 14.94
CA GLU A 202 -1.04 21.04 14.27
C GLU A 202 -0.45 20.30 13.04
N ILE A 203 -0.15 19.02 13.20
CA ILE A 203 0.32 18.15 12.12
C ILE A 203 -0.70 18.11 10.97
N CYS A 204 -1.95 17.80 11.26
CA CYS A 204 -3.01 17.69 10.26
C CYS A 204 -3.41 19.04 9.64
N SER A 205 -3.07 20.19 10.28
CA SER A 205 -3.31 21.51 9.72
C SER A 205 -2.31 21.93 8.63
N VAL A 206 -1.22 21.16 8.42
CA VAL A 206 -0.18 21.50 7.44
C VAL A 206 -0.70 21.29 6.01
N PRO A 207 -0.80 22.36 5.19
CA PRO A 207 -1.28 22.23 3.82
C PRO A 207 -0.35 21.33 2.98
N GLY A 208 -0.94 20.36 2.28
CA GLY A 208 -0.21 19.41 1.44
C GLY A 208 0.09 18.06 2.10
N LEU A 209 -0.34 17.85 3.34
CA LEU A 209 -0.43 16.54 3.95
C LEU A 209 -1.70 15.83 3.43
N ASP A 210 -1.57 14.61 2.88
CA ASP A 210 -2.69 13.90 2.29
C ASP A 210 -3.29 12.85 3.23
N ALA A 211 -2.44 12.18 4.03
CA ALA A 211 -2.92 11.21 5.02
C ALA A 211 -1.94 11.04 6.19
N VAL A 212 -2.48 10.53 7.30
CA VAL A 212 -1.70 9.98 8.42
C VAL A 212 -1.82 8.46 8.44
N LEU A 213 -0.75 7.77 8.81
CA LEU A 213 -0.69 6.32 8.91
C LEU A 213 -0.16 5.93 10.29
N ILE A 214 -0.86 5.04 10.97
CA ILE A 214 -0.42 4.50 12.26
C ILE A 214 0.57 3.37 12.02
N GLY A 215 1.78 3.46 12.60
CA GLY A 215 2.70 2.36 12.83
C GLY A 215 2.33 1.66 14.14
N PRO A 216 1.65 0.50 14.11
CA PRO A 216 1.04 -0.08 15.31
C PRO A 216 2.09 -0.55 16.33
N HIS A 217 3.24 -1.05 15.87
CA HIS A 217 4.31 -1.52 16.76
C HIS A 217 4.84 -0.37 17.61
N ASP A 218 5.30 0.70 16.95
CA ASP A 218 5.91 1.85 17.61
C ASP A 218 4.91 2.59 18.49
N LEU A 219 3.67 2.78 17.98
CA LEU A 219 2.61 3.40 18.77
C LEU A 219 2.30 2.58 20.04
N SER A 220 2.21 1.25 19.97
CA SER A 220 1.95 0.41 21.13
C SER A 220 3.07 0.50 22.17
N CYS A 221 4.33 0.57 21.71
CA CYS A 221 5.49 0.79 22.58
C CYS A 221 5.45 2.17 23.23
N SER A 222 5.16 3.23 22.47
CA SER A 222 5.04 4.60 22.99
C SER A 222 3.90 4.74 24.01
N LEU A 223 2.81 3.98 23.83
CA LEU A 223 1.70 3.89 24.80
C LEU A 223 2.04 3.08 26.06
N GLY A 224 3.19 2.39 26.12
CA GLY A 224 3.60 1.53 27.23
C GLY A 224 2.89 0.17 27.26
N ILE A 225 2.35 -0.27 26.14
CA ILE A 225 1.61 -1.54 25.98
C ILE A 225 2.13 -2.29 24.73
N PRO A 226 3.41 -2.68 24.67
CA PRO A 226 4.03 -3.23 23.47
C PRO A 226 3.26 -4.43 22.93
N GLU A 227 2.91 -4.37 21.63
CA GLU A 227 2.18 -5.39 20.85
C GLU A 227 0.79 -5.79 21.40
N GLN A 228 0.22 -5.04 22.34
CA GLN A 228 -1.12 -5.29 22.87
C GLN A 228 -2.18 -4.52 22.05
N TYR A 229 -2.39 -4.92 20.80
CA TYR A 229 -3.28 -4.22 19.86
C TYR A 229 -4.78 -4.31 20.20
N ASP A 230 -5.17 -5.30 21.04
CA ASP A 230 -6.53 -5.42 21.55
C ASP A 230 -6.75 -4.63 22.86
N HIS A 231 -5.71 -3.96 23.38
CA HIS A 231 -5.83 -3.17 24.60
C HIS A 231 -6.68 -1.91 24.34
N PRO A 232 -7.64 -1.57 25.21
CA PRO A 232 -8.53 -0.41 25.03
C PRO A 232 -7.79 0.91 24.76
N LYS A 233 -6.63 1.12 25.40
CA LYS A 233 -5.80 2.31 25.20
C LYS A 233 -5.27 2.42 23.76
N PHE A 234 -4.98 1.27 23.11
CA PHE A 234 -4.56 1.26 21.70
C PHE A 234 -5.74 1.62 20.78
N ASP A 235 -6.90 0.99 20.97
CA ASP A 235 -8.11 1.29 20.19
C ASP A 235 -8.55 2.76 20.34
N GLU A 236 -8.50 3.30 21.54
CA GLU A 236 -8.79 4.72 21.82
C GLU A 236 -7.82 5.65 21.07
N ALA A 237 -6.53 5.33 21.07
CA ALA A 237 -5.52 6.10 20.32
C ALA A 237 -5.80 6.06 18.81
N VAL A 238 -6.07 4.89 18.23
CA VAL A 238 -6.42 4.73 16.81
C VAL A 238 -7.63 5.57 16.45
N ARG A 239 -8.72 5.47 17.21
CA ARG A 239 -9.97 6.24 16.96
C ARG A 239 -9.75 7.74 17.12
N THR A 240 -8.94 8.16 18.07
CA THR A 240 -8.59 9.57 18.28
C THR A 240 -7.80 10.13 17.09
N ILE A 241 -6.79 9.39 16.61
CA ILE A 241 -6.01 9.77 15.43
C ILE A 241 -6.92 9.90 14.20
N PHE A 242 -7.78 8.92 13.95
CA PHE A 242 -8.69 8.96 12.80
C PHE A 242 -9.66 10.12 12.86
N ARG A 243 -10.28 10.34 14.02
CA ARG A 243 -11.21 11.46 14.21
C ARG A 243 -10.54 12.81 13.92
N ILE A 244 -9.38 13.08 14.53
CA ILE A 244 -8.67 14.34 14.35
C ILE A 244 -8.23 14.52 12.89
N ALA A 245 -7.64 13.51 12.26
CA ALA A 245 -7.26 13.61 10.85
C ALA A 245 -8.46 13.92 9.96
N ARG A 246 -9.60 13.24 10.17
CA ARG A 246 -10.82 13.46 9.39
C ARG A 246 -11.45 14.85 9.63
N GLU A 247 -11.34 15.41 10.83
CA GLU A 247 -11.76 16.81 11.14
C GLU A 247 -10.98 17.83 10.29
N HIS A 248 -9.73 17.54 9.94
CA HIS A 248 -8.88 18.36 9.07
C HIS A 248 -8.99 17.99 7.57
N GLY A 249 -9.83 17.03 7.19
CA GLY A 249 -9.94 16.55 5.81
C GLY A 249 -8.74 15.74 5.33
N VAL A 250 -7.89 15.29 6.25
CA VAL A 250 -6.72 14.41 5.99
C VAL A 250 -7.14 12.95 6.06
N GLY A 251 -6.64 12.10 5.16
CA GLY A 251 -6.85 10.66 5.21
C GLY A 251 -6.24 10.05 6.46
N ALA A 252 -6.78 8.92 6.93
CA ALA A 252 -6.29 8.24 8.12
C ALA A 252 -6.31 6.73 7.98
N GLY A 253 -5.25 6.05 8.41
CA GLY A 253 -5.15 4.60 8.35
C GLY A 253 -4.21 4.00 9.37
N CYS A 254 -4.21 2.67 9.40
CA CYS A 254 -3.30 1.86 10.20
C CYS A 254 -2.72 0.77 9.31
N HIS A 255 -1.41 0.56 9.36
CA HIS A 255 -0.78 -0.59 8.70
C HIS A 255 -0.95 -1.83 9.59
N PHE A 256 -1.93 -2.66 9.28
CA PHE A 256 -2.29 -3.80 10.14
C PHE A 256 -2.34 -5.12 9.37
N TRP A 257 -2.16 -6.26 10.07
CA TRP A 257 -2.04 -7.57 9.43
C TRP A 257 -2.59 -8.74 10.24
N LEU A 258 -3.04 -8.49 11.49
CA LEU A 258 -3.41 -9.58 12.39
C LEU A 258 -4.89 -9.97 12.31
N SER A 259 -5.79 -9.03 12.01
CA SER A 259 -7.23 -9.29 11.95
C SER A 259 -7.92 -8.39 10.92
N LEU A 260 -8.61 -9.01 9.97
CA LEU A 260 -9.47 -8.32 9.00
C LEU A 260 -10.65 -7.65 9.69
N GLU A 261 -11.22 -8.30 10.72
CA GLU A 261 -12.36 -7.77 11.47
C GLU A 261 -11.99 -6.45 12.14
N ARG A 262 -10.77 -6.36 12.71
CA ARG A 262 -10.27 -5.14 13.34
C ARG A 262 -10.03 -4.02 12.30
N GLU A 263 -9.45 -4.35 11.15
CA GLU A 263 -9.28 -3.39 10.05
C GLU A 263 -10.63 -2.84 9.55
N ILE A 264 -11.64 -3.72 9.43
CA ILE A 264 -13.00 -3.32 9.05
C ILE A 264 -13.61 -2.39 10.11
N GLU A 265 -13.49 -2.74 11.39
CA GLU A 265 -13.98 -1.95 12.53
C GLU A 265 -13.39 -0.55 12.55
N TRP A 266 -12.06 -0.44 12.42
CA TRP A 266 -11.37 0.85 12.35
C TRP A 266 -11.72 1.63 11.09
N SER A 267 -11.87 0.97 9.94
CA SER A 267 -12.32 1.64 8.72
C SER A 267 -13.75 2.18 8.83
N GLN A 268 -14.63 1.50 9.58
CA GLN A 268 -15.97 1.99 9.90
C GLN A 268 -15.96 3.14 10.91
N ALA A 269 -14.94 3.20 11.77
CA ALA A 269 -14.74 4.27 12.75
C ALA A 269 -14.07 5.53 12.18
N GLY A 270 -13.81 5.59 10.87
CA GLY A 270 -13.28 6.77 10.17
C GLY A 270 -11.97 6.58 9.43
N GLY A 271 -11.31 5.42 9.58
CA GLY A 271 -10.14 5.07 8.78
C GLY A 271 -10.50 4.90 7.31
N ASN A 272 -9.85 5.64 6.42
CA ASN A 272 -10.10 5.55 4.99
C ASN A 272 -8.84 5.23 4.16
N LEU A 273 -7.69 5.08 4.80
CA LEU A 273 -6.48 4.50 4.23
C LEU A 273 -6.32 3.08 4.80
N VAL A 274 -6.72 2.07 4.02
CA VAL A 274 -6.64 0.67 4.42
C VAL A 274 -5.30 0.10 3.94
N MET A 275 -4.33 0.01 4.85
CA MET A 275 -3.00 -0.51 4.61
C MET A 275 -2.92 -1.95 5.14
N HIS A 276 -3.26 -2.92 4.29
CA HIS A 276 -3.34 -4.32 4.71
C HIS A 276 -2.03 -5.07 4.51
N SER A 277 -1.48 -5.62 5.60
CA SER A 277 -0.44 -6.66 5.56
C SER A 277 0.79 -6.30 4.70
N SER A 278 1.50 -7.33 4.27
CA SER A 278 2.58 -7.28 3.28
C SER A 278 2.58 -8.53 2.42
N ASP A 279 3.31 -8.50 1.30
CA ASP A 279 3.51 -9.65 0.41
C ASP A 279 4.03 -10.87 1.17
N VAL A 280 5.11 -10.74 1.92
CA VAL A 280 5.73 -11.86 2.67
C VAL A 280 4.86 -12.36 3.81
N ALA A 281 4.18 -11.47 4.52
CA ALA A 281 3.30 -11.86 5.63
C ALA A 281 2.06 -12.61 5.12
N THR A 282 1.47 -12.13 4.02
CA THR A 282 0.30 -12.78 3.40
C THR A 282 0.67 -14.14 2.84
N PHE A 283 1.81 -14.25 2.12
CA PHE A 283 2.31 -15.53 1.63
C PHE A 283 2.56 -16.53 2.77
N SER A 284 3.30 -16.11 3.81
CA SER A 284 3.64 -16.96 4.94
C SER A 284 2.41 -17.46 5.69
N ARG A 285 1.45 -16.57 5.96
CA ARG A 285 0.18 -16.91 6.63
C ARG A 285 -0.63 -17.94 5.84
N THR A 286 -0.79 -17.71 4.54
CA THR A 286 -1.57 -18.60 3.67
C THR A 286 -0.90 -19.96 3.56
N LEU A 287 0.40 -20.01 3.28
CA LEU A 287 1.12 -21.27 3.17
C LEU A 287 1.11 -22.07 4.48
N LYS A 288 1.29 -21.39 5.62
CA LYS A 288 1.23 -22.04 6.94
C LYS A 288 -0.14 -22.66 7.17
N HIS A 289 -1.22 -21.90 6.92
CA HIS A 289 -2.60 -22.35 7.06
C HIS A 289 -2.86 -23.63 6.21
N ASP A 290 -2.46 -23.60 4.94
CA ASP A 290 -2.67 -24.72 4.02
C ASP A 290 -1.89 -25.98 4.46
N ILE A 291 -0.64 -25.82 4.88
CA ILE A 291 0.19 -26.96 5.35
C ILE A 291 -0.37 -27.55 6.65
N GLU A 292 -0.82 -26.71 7.60
CA GLU A 292 -1.46 -27.18 8.84
C GLU A 292 -2.75 -27.96 8.54
N HIS A 293 -3.58 -27.43 7.62
CA HIS A 293 -4.80 -28.12 7.19
C HIS A 293 -4.53 -29.45 6.52
N LEU A 294 -3.53 -29.51 5.59
CA LEU A 294 -3.13 -30.74 4.92
C LEU A 294 -2.61 -31.78 5.92
N ARG A 295 -1.75 -31.39 6.85
CA ARG A 295 -1.24 -32.29 7.90
C ARG A 295 -2.40 -32.90 8.69
N LYS A 296 -3.30 -32.06 9.20
CA LYS A 296 -4.46 -32.51 9.99
C LYS A 296 -5.40 -33.44 9.21
N ALA A 297 -5.53 -33.27 7.89
CA ALA A 297 -6.42 -34.08 7.07
C ALA A 297 -5.78 -35.43 6.60
N LEU A 298 -4.44 -35.54 6.66
CA LEU A 298 -3.71 -36.73 6.20
C LEU A 298 -3.14 -37.60 7.36
N GLU A 299 -3.24 -37.16 8.60
CA GLU A 299 -3.01 -37.95 9.82
C GLU A 299 -4.23 -38.81 10.16
#